data_f5fc844131d8fb08e49be6041b97dcd6
#
_entry.id   f5fc844131d8fb08e49be6041b97dcd6
#
_cell.length_a   1.000
_cell.length_b   1.000
_cell.length_c   1.000
_cell.angle_alpha   90.00
_cell.angle_beta   90.00
_cell.angle_gamma   90.00
#
_symmetry.space_group_name_H-M   'P 1'
#
loop_
_entity.id
_entity.type
_entity.pdbx_description
1 polymer ?
#
loop_
_entity_poly.entity_id
_entity_poly.type
_entity_poly.pdbx_seq_one_letter_code
_entity_poly.pdbx_strand_id
1 'polypeptide(L)'
;MXXXXHYAYENLIMKRPNTLGMFRSTDTFLDDKHPVDLIIATEPSDEEIAMAKQNNVEMTITPVCHDAFVFITHRDNAVDSLTVEQIQKIYSGEITNWEEVGGKNKKIKAFQREKNSGSQTAMENMVMKGIPMLPPEMVKVAEGMGMLVEAVGEYENSQSSIGYTYKYYIDTLYKNENIKVLKIDGIAPEPENLRNKKYPFTTNYYGVIRKEDEQKTGGKFLEWMLSPAGQKCIEQAGYIPMN
;
A
#
# COMPACT_ATOMS: atom_id res chain seq x y z
N MET A 1 -3.02 -10.32 -0.15
CA MET A 1 -1.73 -9.67 -0.38
C MET A 1 -0.93 -9.27 0.86
N UNK A 2 -1.51 -9.16 1.79
CA UNK A 2 -0.90 -8.91 3.01
C UNK A 2 -0.01 -10.00 3.50
N UNK A 3 -0.38 -10.93 3.32
CA UNK A 3 0.35 -12.04 3.54
C UNK A 3 1.48 -12.11 2.64
N UNK A 4 1.32 -11.46 1.82
CA UNK A 4 2.24 -11.33 0.84
C UNK A 4 3.45 -10.57 1.08
N UNK A 5 3.23 -9.64 1.52
CA UNK A 5 4.31 -8.88 1.89
C UNK A 5 5.10 -9.54 2.97
N HIS A 6 4.40 -9.92 4.01
CA HIS A 6 5.04 -10.62 5.13
C HIS A 6 5.77 -11.90 4.68
N TYR A 7 5.09 -12.73 3.93
CA TYR A 7 5.72 -13.95 3.41
C TYR A 7 6.92 -13.68 2.50
N ALA A 8 6.87 -12.61 1.73
CA ALA A 8 8.00 -12.25 0.88
C ALA A 8 9.22 -11.90 1.75
N TYR A 9 9.01 -11.11 2.80
CA TYR A 9 10.07 -10.77 3.75
C TYR A 9 10.57 -12.01 4.49
N GLU A 10 9.67 -12.86 4.96
CA GLU A 10 10.05 -14.12 5.63
C GLU A 10 10.93 -14.99 4.71
N ASN A 11 10.52 -15.16 3.46
CA ASN A 11 11.28 -15.97 2.51
C ASN A 11 12.65 -15.34 2.20
N LEU A 12 12.73 -14.03 2.08
CA LEU A 12 14.00 -13.33 1.89
C LEU A 12 14.92 -13.54 3.10
N ILE A 13 14.41 -13.31 4.31
CA ILE A 13 15.18 -13.40 5.56
C ILE A 13 15.65 -14.84 5.81
N MET A 14 14.74 -15.81 5.66
CA MET A 14 15.00 -17.21 5.98
C MET A 14 15.66 -17.98 4.84
N LYS A 15 15.93 -17.31 3.71
CA LYS A 15 16.48 -17.96 2.49
C LYS A 15 15.63 -19.14 2.02
N ARG A 16 14.31 -19.03 2.13
CA ARG A 16 13.38 -20.07 1.70
C ARG A 16 13.01 -19.89 0.22
N PRO A 17 12.75 -20.97 -0.49
CA PRO A 17 12.15 -20.88 -1.83
C PRO A 17 10.79 -20.17 -1.75
N ASN A 18 10.42 -19.47 -2.81
CA ASN A 18 9.12 -18.82 -2.86
C ASN A 18 8.03 -19.86 -3.17
N THR A 19 7.46 -20.44 -2.13
CA THR A 19 6.44 -21.51 -2.26
C THR A 19 5.02 -20.98 -2.41
N LEU A 20 4.82 -19.66 -2.30
CA LEU A 20 3.46 -19.11 -2.18
C LEU A 20 2.78 -18.72 -3.48
N GLY A 21 3.42 -18.88 -4.61
CA GLY A 21 2.79 -18.59 -5.90
C GLY A 21 2.22 -17.19 -6.07
N MET A 22 2.55 -16.28 -5.19
CA MET A 22 2.01 -14.92 -5.21
C MET A 22 2.57 -14.06 -6.34
N PHE A 23 3.69 -14.48 -6.86
CA PHE A 23 4.27 -13.90 -8.07
C PHE A 23 4.24 -14.92 -9.22
N ARG A 24 3.29 -15.83 -9.17
CA ARG A 24 2.95 -16.63 -10.35
C ARG A 24 2.27 -15.74 -11.39
N SER A 25 3.06 -14.91 -12.04
CA SER A 25 2.76 -14.67 -13.43
C SER A 25 3.09 -16.02 -14.11
N THR A 26 2.06 -16.70 -14.55
CA THR A 26 2.14 -17.81 -15.48
C THR A 26 3.55 -18.28 -15.83
N ASP A 27 3.95 -19.35 -15.19
CA ASP A 27 4.94 -20.28 -15.69
C ASP A 27 6.42 -19.89 -15.73
N THR A 28 7.19 -20.72 -15.16
CA THR A 28 8.57 -21.11 -15.48
C THR A 28 9.76 -20.42 -14.82
N PHE A 29 9.58 -19.29 -14.13
CA PHE A 29 10.75 -18.60 -13.57
C PHE A 29 10.97 -18.73 -12.06
N LEU A 30 10.06 -19.42 -11.36
CA LEU A 30 10.21 -19.63 -9.91
C LEU A 30 10.53 -21.12 -9.69
N ASP A 31 11.78 -21.42 -9.77
CA ASP A 31 12.29 -22.72 -9.32
C ASP A 31 12.15 -22.78 -7.80
N ASP A 32 11.33 -23.70 -7.30
CA ASP A 32 11.11 -23.94 -5.88
C ASP A 32 12.39 -24.29 -5.11
N LYS A 33 13.50 -24.41 -5.81
CA LYS A 33 14.80 -24.80 -5.25
C LYS A 33 15.70 -23.62 -4.90
N HIS A 34 15.38 -22.41 -5.37
CA HIS A 34 16.25 -21.26 -5.14
C HIS A 34 15.64 -20.29 -4.12
N PRO A 35 16.42 -19.79 -3.19
CA PRO A 35 15.94 -18.80 -2.24
C PRO A 35 15.60 -17.48 -2.93
N VAL A 36 14.71 -16.73 -2.31
CA VAL A 36 14.35 -15.38 -2.77
C VAL A 36 15.57 -14.46 -2.57
N ASP A 37 16.04 -13.84 -3.64
CA ASP A 37 17.19 -12.91 -3.59
C ASP A 37 16.79 -11.45 -3.60
N LEU A 38 15.60 -11.15 -4.13
CA LEU A 38 15.08 -9.78 -4.23
C LEU A 38 13.56 -9.81 -4.07
N ILE A 39 13.03 -8.88 -3.31
CA ILE A 39 11.60 -8.63 -3.28
C ILE A 39 11.33 -7.17 -3.67
N ILE A 40 10.20 -6.94 -4.34
CA ILE A 40 9.69 -5.59 -4.59
C ILE A 40 8.41 -5.46 -3.76
N ALA A 41 8.44 -4.62 -2.74
CA ALA A 41 7.36 -4.54 -1.76
C ALA A 41 7.21 -3.14 -1.18
N THR A 42 6.18 -2.94 -0.38
CA THR A 42 6.06 -1.76 0.48
C THR A 42 7.11 -1.84 1.59
N GLU A 43 7.29 -0.77 2.32
CA GLU A 43 8.25 -0.70 3.43
C GLU A 43 8.01 -1.85 4.42
N PRO A 44 9.08 -2.49 4.93
CA PRO A 44 8.91 -3.56 5.91
C PRO A 44 8.32 -3.04 7.22
N SER A 45 7.48 -3.87 7.83
CA SER A 45 6.91 -3.58 9.14
C SER A 45 7.94 -3.77 10.25
N ASP A 46 7.64 -3.25 11.44
CA ASP A 46 8.50 -3.44 12.62
C ASP A 46 8.70 -4.94 12.94
N GLU A 47 7.67 -5.78 12.69
CA GLU A 47 7.78 -7.22 12.90
C GLU A 47 8.79 -7.85 11.94
N GLU A 48 8.81 -7.41 10.68
CA GLU A 48 9.75 -7.90 9.66
C GLU A 48 11.19 -7.41 9.94
N ILE A 49 11.34 -6.17 10.39
CA ILE A 49 12.64 -5.65 10.84
C ILE A 49 13.15 -6.45 12.05
N ALA A 50 12.28 -6.72 13.02
CA ALA A 50 12.65 -7.51 14.20
C ALA A 50 13.04 -8.95 13.80
N MET A 51 12.30 -9.55 12.88
CA MET A 51 12.61 -10.89 12.35
C MET A 51 14.00 -10.93 11.70
N ALA A 52 14.32 -9.93 10.88
CA ALA A 52 15.63 -9.84 10.24
C ALA A 52 16.75 -9.76 11.30
N LYS A 53 16.57 -8.92 12.31
CA LYS A 53 17.53 -8.80 13.42
C LYS A 53 17.71 -10.13 14.19
N GLN A 54 16.62 -10.81 14.51
CA GLN A 54 16.65 -12.10 15.22
C GLN A 54 17.40 -13.17 14.43
N ASN A 55 17.36 -13.09 13.10
CA ASN A 55 18.05 -14.05 12.22
C ASN A 55 19.43 -13.55 11.76
N ASN A 56 19.90 -12.43 12.31
CA ASN A 56 21.19 -11.81 11.97
C ASN A 56 21.28 -11.47 10.47
N VAL A 57 20.16 -11.07 9.86
CA VAL A 57 20.09 -10.67 8.46
C VAL A 57 20.05 -9.14 8.37
N GLU A 58 21.04 -8.56 7.71
CA GLU A 58 21.03 -7.15 7.36
C GLU A 58 20.38 -7.00 5.98
N MET A 59 19.35 -6.16 5.89
CA MET A 59 18.63 -5.89 4.64
C MET A 59 19.05 -4.54 4.07
N THR A 60 19.27 -4.50 2.75
CA THR A 60 19.36 -3.26 1.98
C THR A 60 17.99 -2.97 1.42
N ILE A 61 17.41 -1.84 1.80
CA ILE A 61 16.04 -1.40 1.45
C ILE A 61 16.18 -0.14 0.60
N THR A 62 15.86 -0.25 -0.68
CA THR A 62 16.13 0.82 -1.66
C THR A 62 14.82 1.22 -2.35
N PRO A 63 14.40 2.50 -2.29
CA PRO A 63 13.19 2.91 -3.01
C PRO A 63 13.42 2.83 -4.51
N VAL A 64 12.44 2.27 -5.24
CA VAL A 64 12.54 2.03 -6.69
C VAL A 64 11.51 2.84 -7.49
N CYS A 65 10.39 3.22 -6.88
CA CYS A 65 9.40 4.10 -7.51
C CYS A 65 8.52 4.74 -6.44
N HIS A 66 7.91 5.85 -6.80
CA HIS A 66 6.90 6.51 -5.96
C HIS A 66 5.52 5.91 -6.20
N ASP A 67 4.71 5.91 -5.13
CA ASP A 67 3.28 5.68 -5.20
C ASP A 67 2.60 6.60 -4.17
N ALA A 68 1.30 6.59 -4.15
CA ALA A 68 0.53 7.35 -3.16
C ALA A 68 -0.36 6.40 -2.36
N PHE A 69 -0.34 6.58 -1.04
CA PHE A 69 -1.34 5.96 -0.19
C PHE A 69 -2.57 6.88 -0.19
N VAL A 70 -3.69 6.36 -0.70
CA VAL A 70 -4.87 7.18 -1.02
C VAL A 70 -6.10 6.70 -0.26
N PHE A 71 -7.03 7.63 -0.07
CA PHE A 71 -8.34 7.35 0.49
C PHE A 71 -9.37 7.38 -0.63
N ILE A 72 -10.25 6.40 -0.63
CA ILE A 72 -11.28 6.23 -1.66
C ILE A 72 -12.67 6.23 -1.01
N THR A 73 -13.64 6.75 -1.74
CA THR A 73 -15.05 6.70 -1.38
C THR A 73 -15.87 6.48 -2.64
N HIS A 74 -17.16 6.24 -2.50
CA HIS A 74 -18.06 6.11 -3.65
C HIS A 74 -18.10 7.43 -4.44
N ARG A 75 -18.17 7.34 -5.76
CA ARG A 75 -18.17 8.51 -6.66
C ARG A 75 -19.28 9.53 -6.33
N ASP A 76 -20.43 9.06 -5.85
CA ASP A 76 -21.58 9.90 -5.50
C ASP A 76 -21.54 10.47 -4.06
N ASN A 77 -20.47 10.19 -3.31
CA ASN A 77 -20.27 10.85 -2.01
C ASN A 77 -20.02 12.34 -2.27
N ALA A 78 -20.63 13.21 -1.47
CA ALA A 78 -20.51 14.66 -1.68
C ALA A 78 -19.14 15.22 -1.29
N VAL A 79 -18.36 14.47 -0.50
CA VAL A 79 -17.05 14.93 0.01
C VAL A 79 -15.96 14.61 -1.02
N ASP A 80 -15.19 15.62 -1.40
CA ASP A 80 -14.08 15.48 -2.35
C ASP A 80 -12.69 15.61 -1.69
N SER A 81 -12.66 16.08 -0.46
CA SER A 81 -11.39 16.29 0.26
C SER A 81 -11.61 16.09 1.76
N LEU A 82 -10.62 15.51 2.42
CA LEU A 82 -10.56 15.44 3.88
C LEU A 82 -9.19 15.96 4.33
N THR A 83 -9.14 16.49 5.56
CA THR A 83 -7.84 16.78 6.17
C THR A 83 -7.25 15.50 6.78
N VAL A 84 -5.95 15.51 7.04
CA VAL A 84 -5.29 14.40 7.77
C VAL A 84 -5.99 14.19 9.10
N GLU A 85 -6.27 15.25 9.83
CA GLU A 85 -6.95 15.18 11.13
C GLU A 85 -8.35 14.55 11.01
N GLN A 86 -9.12 14.93 9.98
CA GLN A 86 -10.45 14.33 9.75
C GLN A 86 -10.36 12.82 9.50
N ILE A 87 -9.37 12.39 8.72
CA ILE A 87 -9.13 10.95 8.47
C ILE A 87 -8.82 10.23 9.79
N GLN A 88 -7.91 10.79 10.58
CA GLN A 88 -7.56 10.23 11.89
C GLN A 88 -8.80 10.10 12.78
N LYS A 89 -9.63 11.14 12.83
CA LYS A 89 -10.87 11.15 13.63
C LYS A 89 -11.92 10.15 13.12
N ILE A 90 -11.99 9.95 11.81
CA ILE A 90 -12.89 8.92 11.23
C ILE A 90 -12.42 7.53 11.68
N TYR A 91 -11.14 7.23 11.55
CA TYR A 91 -10.63 5.90 11.86
C TYR A 91 -10.46 5.65 13.37
N SER A 92 -10.39 6.69 14.21
CA SER A 92 -10.47 6.55 15.68
C SER A 92 -11.92 6.50 16.19
N GLY A 93 -12.90 6.84 15.34
CA GLY A 93 -14.31 6.80 15.73
C GLY A 93 -14.86 8.10 16.33
N GLU A 94 -14.06 9.17 16.32
CA GLU A 94 -14.52 10.48 16.81
C GLU A 94 -15.47 11.16 15.83
N ILE A 95 -15.26 10.96 14.51
CA ILE A 95 -16.16 11.40 13.43
C ILE A 95 -16.86 10.16 12.88
N THR A 96 -18.19 10.13 12.96
CA THR A 96 -18.97 8.97 12.58
C THR A 96 -19.99 9.25 11.49
N ASN A 97 -20.15 10.51 11.11
CA ASN A 97 -21.15 10.92 10.11
C ASN A 97 -20.49 11.85 9.08
N TRP A 98 -20.79 11.61 7.80
CA TRP A 98 -20.27 12.43 6.71
C TRP A 98 -20.64 13.91 6.84
N GLU A 99 -21.78 14.23 7.48
CA GLU A 99 -22.21 15.61 7.73
C GLU A 99 -21.15 16.40 8.52
N GLU A 100 -20.43 15.74 9.41
CA GLU A 100 -19.38 16.38 10.22
C GLU A 100 -18.19 16.87 9.39
N VAL A 101 -18.07 16.37 8.15
CA VAL A 101 -16.99 16.74 7.21
C VAL A 101 -17.54 17.34 5.91
N GLY A 102 -18.75 17.88 5.96
CA GLY A 102 -19.36 18.60 4.82
C GLY A 102 -20.11 17.71 3.83
N GLY A 103 -20.36 16.46 4.17
CA GLY A 103 -21.14 15.54 3.36
C GLY A 103 -22.61 15.50 3.73
N LYS A 104 -23.32 14.50 3.24
CA LYS A 104 -24.72 14.25 3.57
C LYS A 104 -24.84 13.61 4.95
N ASN A 105 -25.99 13.74 5.60
CA ASN A 105 -26.25 13.06 6.88
C ASN A 105 -26.36 11.55 6.67
N LYS A 106 -25.20 10.90 6.65
CA LYS A 106 -25.05 9.43 6.51
C LYS A 106 -23.92 8.95 7.41
N LYS A 107 -24.16 7.87 8.14
CA LYS A 107 -23.14 7.26 8.99
C LYS A 107 -21.97 6.76 8.14
N ILE A 108 -20.75 7.07 8.56
CA ILE A 108 -19.54 6.64 7.86
C ILE A 108 -19.33 5.14 8.07
N LYS A 109 -19.01 4.42 6.99
CA LYS A 109 -18.56 3.02 7.01
C LYS A 109 -17.07 3.00 6.65
N ALA A 110 -16.23 3.01 7.66
CA ALA A 110 -14.79 2.97 7.47
C ALA A 110 -14.33 1.51 7.32
N PHE A 111 -13.72 1.18 6.18
CA PHE A 111 -13.16 -0.14 5.93
C PHE A 111 -11.68 -0.15 6.33
N GLN A 112 -11.26 -1.23 6.99
CA GLN A 112 -9.86 -1.49 7.33
C GLN A 112 -9.37 -2.72 6.57
N ARG A 113 -8.06 -2.90 6.56
CA ARG A 113 -7.43 -4.09 6.03
C ARG A 113 -6.98 -4.99 7.18
N GLU A 114 -6.68 -6.23 6.86
CA GLU A 114 -6.12 -7.17 7.83
C GLU A 114 -4.81 -6.65 8.41
N LYS A 115 -4.58 -6.96 9.67
CA LYS A 115 -3.31 -6.69 10.34
C LYS A 115 -2.15 -7.27 9.51
N ASN A 116 -1.04 -6.56 9.49
CA ASN A 116 0.18 -6.92 8.73
C ASN A 116 0.02 -6.89 7.21
N SER A 117 -1.10 -6.40 6.66
CA SER A 117 -1.12 -6.07 5.24
C SER A 117 -0.35 -4.76 5.02
N GLY A 118 0.33 -4.63 3.89
CA GLY A 118 1.12 -3.41 3.60
C GLY A 118 0.32 -2.13 3.69
N SER A 119 -0.97 -2.15 3.30
CA SER A 119 -1.80 -0.96 3.42
C SER A 119 -2.29 -0.71 4.85
N GLN A 120 -2.44 -1.75 5.67
CA GLN A 120 -2.73 -1.56 7.09
C GLN A 120 -1.51 -0.97 7.81
N THR A 121 -0.33 -1.51 7.55
CA THR A 121 0.94 -0.98 8.08
C THR A 121 1.12 0.50 7.71
N ALA A 122 0.87 0.84 6.44
CA ALA A 122 0.95 2.24 5.99
C ALA A 122 -0.09 3.12 6.71
N MET A 123 -1.31 2.63 6.89
CA MET A 123 -2.36 3.36 7.62
C MET A 123 -1.91 3.66 9.06
N GLU A 124 -1.37 2.66 9.74
CA GLU A 124 -0.92 2.79 11.13
C GLU A 124 0.28 3.74 11.26
N ASN A 125 1.28 3.57 10.39
CA ASN A 125 2.56 4.29 10.54
C ASN A 125 2.52 5.69 9.91
N MET A 126 1.94 5.84 8.72
CA MET A 126 1.96 7.13 7.99
C MET A 126 0.81 8.04 8.39
N VAL A 127 -0.37 7.45 8.64
CA VAL A 127 -1.60 8.25 8.84
C VAL A 127 -1.91 8.39 10.31
N MET A 128 -2.07 7.28 11.04
CA MET A 128 -2.52 7.30 12.43
C MET A 128 -1.40 7.70 13.41
N LYS A 129 -0.15 7.35 13.13
CA LYS A 129 1.02 7.79 13.92
C LYS A 129 0.83 7.53 15.43
N GLY A 130 0.36 6.35 15.77
CA GLY A 130 0.13 5.94 17.16
C GLY A 130 -1.26 6.27 17.71
N ILE A 131 -2.11 6.97 16.95
CA ILE A 131 -3.52 7.18 17.35
C ILE A 131 -4.25 5.84 17.21
N PRO A 132 -4.91 5.34 18.27
CA PRO A 132 -5.61 4.05 18.19
C PRO A 132 -6.75 4.09 17.16
N MET A 133 -6.81 3.07 16.32
CA MET A 133 -7.92 2.88 15.40
C MET A 133 -9.06 2.13 16.08
N LEU A 134 -10.28 2.29 15.55
CA LEU A 134 -11.42 1.46 15.97
C LEU A 134 -11.05 -0.02 15.85
N PRO A 135 -11.42 -0.85 16.82
CA PRO A 135 -11.10 -2.27 16.75
C PRO A 135 -11.86 -2.97 15.60
N PRO A 136 -11.30 -4.05 15.05
CA PRO A 136 -11.86 -4.73 13.88
C PRO A 136 -13.34 -5.15 14.01
N GLU A 137 -13.79 -5.48 15.20
CA GLU A 137 -15.19 -5.85 15.44
C GLU A 137 -16.17 -4.67 15.29
N MET A 138 -15.67 -3.45 15.28
CA MET A 138 -16.48 -2.24 15.11
C MET A 138 -16.43 -1.69 13.68
N VAL A 139 -15.62 -2.29 12.82
CA VAL A 139 -15.41 -1.85 11.42
C VAL A 139 -15.49 -3.05 10.48
N LYS A 140 -15.50 -2.76 9.18
CA LYS A 140 -15.43 -3.83 8.17
C LYS A 140 -13.96 -4.07 7.81
N VAL A 141 -13.52 -5.32 7.87
CA VAL A 141 -12.16 -5.72 7.49
C VAL A 141 -12.21 -6.43 6.15
N ALA A 142 -11.46 -5.92 5.19
CA ALA A 142 -11.37 -6.51 3.86
C ALA A 142 -10.12 -7.40 3.76
N GLU A 143 -10.33 -8.67 3.41
CA GLU A 143 -9.24 -9.66 3.30
C GLU A 143 -8.29 -9.38 2.15
N GLY A 144 -8.76 -8.72 1.09
CA GLY A 144 -7.93 -8.39 -0.07
C GLY A 144 -8.12 -6.96 -0.52
N MET A 145 -7.15 -6.44 -1.27
CA MET A 145 -7.23 -5.07 -1.79
C MET A 145 -8.38 -4.92 -2.79
N GLY A 146 -8.59 -5.90 -3.65
CA GLY A 146 -9.74 -5.91 -4.57
C GLY A 146 -11.06 -5.87 -3.82
N MET A 147 -11.19 -6.67 -2.76
CA MET A 147 -12.40 -6.70 -1.92
C MET A 147 -12.67 -5.35 -1.26
N LEU A 148 -11.62 -4.62 -0.86
CA LEU A 148 -11.79 -3.28 -0.29
C LEU A 148 -12.32 -2.30 -1.34
N VAL A 149 -11.75 -2.32 -2.53
CA VAL A 149 -12.17 -1.45 -3.64
C VAL A 149 -13.63 -1.75 -4.03
N GLU A 150 -13.99 -3.04 -4.15
CA GLU A 150 -15.37 -3.46 -4.43
C GLU A 150 -16.33 -3.02 -3.31
N ALA A 151 -15.94 -3.22 -2.06
CA ALA A 151 -16.78 -2.85 -0.91
C ALA A 151 -17.06 -1.34 -0.87
N VAL A 152 -16.08 -0.52 -1.24
CA VAL A 152 -16.27 0.93 -1.30
C VAL A 152 -17.14 1.35 -2.49
N GLY A 153 -16.97 0.67 -3.64
CA GLY A 153 -17.68 1.04 -4.88
C GLY A 153 -19.05 0.41 -5.07
N GLU A 154 -19.27 -0.80 -4.55
CA GLU A 154 -20.43 -1.61 -4.93
C GLU A 154 -21.29 -2.10 -3.76
N TYR A 155 -20.81 -1.99 -2.52
CA TYR A 155 -21.55 -2.46 -1.36
C TYR A 155 -22.84 -1.67 -1.16
N GLU A 156 -23.86 -2.33 -0.66
CA GLU A 156 -25.14 -1.71 -0.28
C GLU A 156 -24.88 -0.49 0.62
N ASN A 157 -25.34 0.68 0.19
CA ASN A 157 -25.02 1.98 0.81
C ASN A 157 -23.54 2.40 0.67
N SER A 158 -22.93 2.05 -0.45
CA SER A 158 -21.52 2.40 -0.75
C SER A 158 -21.24 3.91 -0.64
N GLN A 159 -22.23 4.79 -0.86
CA GLN A 159 -22.08 6.24 -0.69
C GLN A 159 -21.64 6.64 0.73
N SER A 160 -21.78 5.72 1.70
CA SER A 160 -21.35 5.93 3.09
C SER A 160 -19.93 5.44 3.36
N SER A 161 -19.31 4.74 2.39
CA SER A 161 -18.06 4.02 2.59
C SER A 161 -16.83 4.92 2.43
N ILE A 162 -15.80 4.61 3.22
CA ILE A 162 -14.43 5.12 3.02
C ILE A 162 -13.47 3.94 3.20
N GLY A 163 -12.43 3.91 2.38
CA GLY A 163 -11.37 2.92 2.48
C GLY A 163 -10.05 3.53 2.06
N TYR A 164 -8.98 2.74 2.11
CA TYR A 164 -7.64 3.19 1.73
C TYR A 164 -6.92 2.12 0.93
N THR A 165 -6.04 2.58 0.04
CA THR A 165 -5.30 1.70 -0.85
C THR A 165 -4.07 2.44 -1.40
N TYR A 166 -3.35 1.81 -2.31
CA TYR A 166 -2.31 2.47 -3.09
C TYR A 166 -2.88 2.91 -4.43
N LYS A 167 -2.45 4.08 -4.90
CA LYS A 167 -2.97 4.67 -6.15
C LYS A 167 -2.79 3.76 -7.35
N TYR A 168 -1.61 3.13 -7.47
CA TYR A 168 -1.33 2.18 -8.54
C TYR A 168 -2.41 1.09 -8.64
N TYR A 169 -2.90 0.58 -7.50
CA TYR A 169 -3.92 -0.48 -7.48
C TYR A 169 -5.20 -0.06 -8.18
N ILE A 170 -5.68 1.14 -7.90
CA ILE A 170 -6.96 1.60 -8.47
C ILE A 170 -6.81 2.17 -9.88
N ASP A 171 -5.63 2.69 -10.22
CA ASP A 171 -5.38 3.21 -11.57
C ASP A 171 -5.11 2.08 -12.58
N THR A 172 -4.56 0.97 -12.13
CA THR A 172 -4.03 -0.07 -13.03
C THR A 172 -4.70 -1.44 -12.83
N LEU A 173 -4.76 -1.94 -11.59
CA LEU A 173 -5.14 -3.33 -11.32
C LEU A 173 -6.64 -3.52 -11.03
N TYR A 174 -7.27 -2.61 -10.31
CA TYR A 174 -8.65 -2.73 -9.84
C TYR A 174 -9.44 -1.47 -10.16
N LYS A 175 -9.47 -1.11 -11.45
CA LYS A 175 -10.24 0.05 -11.91
C LYS A 175 -11.72 -0.16 -11.60
N ASN A 176 -12.32 0.80 -10.93
CA ASN A 176 -13.74 0.76 -10.58
C ASN A 176 -14.32 2.18 -10.75
N GLU A 177 -15.23 2.31 -11.68
CA GLU A 177 -15.83 3.61 -12.03
C GLU A 177 -16.73 4.17 -10.93
N ASN A 178 -17.08 3.34 -9.94
CA ASN A 178 -17.94 3.77 -8.83
C ASN A 178 -17.16 4.37 -7.67
N ILE A 179 -15.84 4.41 -7.74
CA ILE A 179 -15.01 5.05 -6.69
C ILE A 179 -14.42 6.35 -7.17
N LYS A 180 -14.06 7.19 -6.22
CA LYS A 180 -13.21 8.36 -6.45
C LYS A 180 -12.16 8.45 -5.36
N VAL A 181 -11.02 9.04 -5.71
CA VAL A 181 -9.92 9.32 -4.78
C VAL A 181 -10.17 10.68 -4.12
N LEU A 182 -10.07 10.70 -2.80
CA LEU A 182 -10.19 11.94 -2.02
C LEU A 182 -8.88 12.72 -2.06
N LYS A 183 -8.98 14.03 -2.18
CA LYS A 183 -7.86 14.93 -1.93
C LYS A 183 -7.57 14.94 -0.43
N ILE A 184 -6.32 15.14 -0.06
CA ILE A 184 -5.93 15.28 1.34
C ILE A 184 -5.36 16.68 1.54
N ASP A 185 -5.94 17.41 2.49
CA ASP A 185 -5.65 18.82 2.71
C ASP A 185 -5.78 19.65 1.42
N GLY A 186 -6.76 19.29 0.57
CA GLY A 186 -7.01 19.94 -0.71
C GLY A 186 -6.06 19.50 -1.84
N ILE A 187 -5.11 18.61 -1.57
CA ILE A 187 -4.08 18.21 -2.53
C ILE A 187 -4.43 16.84 -3.13
N ALA A 188 -4.48 16.75 -4.46
CA ALA A 188 -4.71 15.52 -5.19
C ALA A 188 -3.41 14.72 -5.31
N PRO A 189 -3.47 13.37 -5.33
CA PRO A 189 -2.28 12.53 -5.50
C PRO A 189 -1.83 12.43 -6.97
N GLU A 190 -1.58 13.59 -7.59
CA GLU A 190 -1.10 13.66 -8.97
C GLU A 190 0.43 13.48 -9.01
N PRO A 191 0.99 12.98 -10.11
CA PRO A 191 2.44 12.72 -10.19
C PRO A 191 3.31 13.88 -9.73
N GLU A 192 2.96 15.10 -10.11
CA GLU A 192 3.71 16.30 -9.68
C GLU A 192 3.69 16.46 -8.16
N ASN A 193 2.51 16.24 -7.52
CA ASN A 193 2.38 16.39 -6.07
C ASN A 193 3.07 15.28 -5.30
N LEU A 194 3.30 14.13 -5.94
CA LEU A 194 4.07 13.03 -5.35
C LEU A 194 5.57 13.31 -5.47
N ARG A 195 6.06 13.70 -6.65
CA ARG A 195 7.49 14.03 -6.85
C ARG A 195 7.96 15.16 -5.94
N ASN A 196 7.14 16.21 -5.77
CA ASN A 196 7.51 17.35 -4.93
C ASN A 196 7.09 17.20 -3.47
N LYS A 197 6.53 16.02 -3.11
CA LYS A 197 6.11 15.65 -1.74
C LYS A 197 5.08 16.60 -1.13
N LYS A 198 4.28 17.27 -1.96
CA LYS A 198 3.14 18.07 -1.48
C LYS A 198 2.00 17.20 -0.98
N TYR A 199 1.77 16.05 -1.62
CA TYR A 199 0.74 15.11 -1.17
C TYR A 199 1.24 14.43 0.12
N PRO A 200 0.46 14.49 1.24
CA PRO A 200 1.00 14.08 2.55
C PRO A 200 1.40 12.61 2.66
N PHE A 201 0.75 11.75 1.89
CA PHE A 201 0.94 10.30 1.98
C PHE A 201 1.64 9.74 0.74
N THR A 202 2.67 10.44 0.29
CA THR A 202 3.58 9.91 -0.73
C THR A 202 4.40 8.78 -0.12
N THR A 203 4.46 7.65 -0.81
CA THR A 203 5.20 6.47 -0.36
C THR A 203 6.02 5.92 -1.52
N ASN A 204 6.69 4.80 -1.28
CA ASN A 204 7.51 4.15 -2.29
C ASN A 204 7.24 2.65 -2.30
N TYR A 205 7.53 2.03 -3.43
CA TYR A 205 7.89 0.62 -3.44
C TYR A 205 9.40 0.52 -3.32
N TYR A 206 9.83 -0.53 -2.64
CA TYR A 206 11.24 -0.74 -2.32
C TYR A 206 11.70 -2.06 -2.92
N GLY A 207 12.90 -2.05 -3.47
CA GLY A 207 13.65 -3.27 -3.74
C GLY A 207 14.39 -3.64 -2.45
N VAL A 208 14.16 -4.85 -1.95
CA VAL A 208 14.78 -5.31 -0.71
C VAL A 208 15.58 -6.57 -0.98
N ILE A 209 16.82 -6.56 -0.57
CA ILE A 209 17.76 -7.68 -0.70
C ILE A 209 18.50 -7.87 0.62
N ARG A 210 19.04 -9.06 0.84
CA ARG A 210 20.01 -9.24 1.92
C ARG A 210 21.30 -8.49 1.54
N LYS A 211 21.89 -7.77 2.46
CA LYS A 211 23.11 -7.00 2.20
C LYS A 211 24.25 -7.86 1.64
N GLU A 212 24.38 -9.08 2.12
CA GLU A 212 25.40 -10.04 1.63
C GLU A 212 25.19 -10.43 0.17
N ASP A 213 24.02 -10.18 -0.40
CA ASP A 213 23.63 -10.57 -1.76
C ASP A 213 23.64 -9.39 -2.75
N GLU A 214 24.11 -8.21 -2.34
CA GLU A 214 24.14 -7.02 -3.20
C GLU A 214 24.87 -7.24 -4.53
N GLN A 215 25.90 -8.06 -4.53
CA GLN A 215 26.69 -8.31 -5.74
C GLN A 215 26.16 -9.47 -6.57
N LYS A 216 25.07 -10.12 -6.13
CA LYS A 216 24.43 -11.22 -6.86
C LYS A 216 23.39 -10.68 -7.86
N THR A 217 22.70 -11.61 -8.52
CA THR A 217 21.72 -11.28 -9.58
C THR A 217 20.63 -10.31 -9.09
N GLY A 218 20.09 -10.53 -7.89
CA GLY A 218 19.07 -9.65 -7.31
C GLY A 218 19.54 -8.22 -7.13
N GLY A 219 20.76 -8.05 -6.59
CA GLY A 219 21.35 -6.72 -6.40
C GLY A 219 21.63 -6.00 -7.71
N LYS A 220 22.22 -6.72 -8.70
CA LYS A 220 22.46 -6.16 -10.04
C LYS A 220 21.16 -5.77 -10.75
N PHE A 221 20.09 -6.55 -10.56
CA PHE A 221 18.79 -6.21 -11.11
C PHE A 221 18.21 -4.94 -10.43
N LEU A 222 18.36 -4.85 -9.12
CA LEU A 222 17.96 -3.65 -8.38
C LEU A 222 18.73 -2.41 -8.86
N GLU A 223 20.03 -2.54 -9.07
CA GLU A 223 20.86 -1.46 -9.64
C GLU A 223 20.35 -1.05 -11.03
N TRP A 224 20.02 -2.04 -11.88
CA TRP A 224 19.45 -1.76 -13.20
C TRP A 224 18.09 -1.06 -13.07
N MET A 225 17.23 -1.45 -12.15
CA MET A 225 15.94 -0.79 -11.92
C MET A 225 16.10 0.70 -11.63
N LEU A 226 17.20 1.08 -10.97
CA LEU A 226 17.49 2.49 -10.64
C LEU A 226 18.14 3.25 -11.80
N SER A 227 18.58 2.57 -12.85
CA SER A 227 19.16 3.20 -14.03
C SER A 227 18.09 3.95 -14.83
N PRO A 228 18.49 4.88 -15.75
CA PRO A 228 17.51 5.55 -16.61
C PRO A 228 16.63 4.57 -17.42
N ALA A 229 17.19 3.44 -17.85
CA ALA A 229 16.44 2.42 -18.59
C ALA A 229 15.41 1.71 -17.69
N GLY A 230 15.81 1.33 -16.49
CA GLY A 230 14.91 0.72 -15.51
C GLY A 230 13.80 1.67 -15.09
N GLN A 231 14.13 2.93 -14.83
CA GLN A 231 13.14 3.94 -14.44
C GLN A 231 12.14 4.22 -15.57
N LYS A 232 12.58 4.17 -16.82
CA LYS A 232 11.67 4.26 -17.98
C LYS A 232 10.71 3.05 -18.03
N CYS A 233 11.19 1.85 -17.73
CA CYS A 233 10.32 0.67 -17.66
C CYS A 233 9.29 0.81 -16.52
N ILE A 234 9.71 1.33 -15.37
CA ILE A 234 8.84 1.61 -14.22
C ILE A 234 7.73 2.60 -14.63
N GLU A 235 8.09 3.67 -15.34
CA GLU A 235 7.12 4.64 -15.86
C GLU A 235 6.12 3.99 -16.83
N GLN A 236 6.62 3.17 -17.75
CA GLN A 236 5.77 2.44 -18.72
C GLN A 236 4.83 1.45 -18.03
N ALA A 237 5.23 0.91 -16.87
CA ALA A 237 4.39 0.03 -16.08
C ALA A 237 3.31 0.79 -15.27
N GLY A 238 3.31 2.13 -15.31
CA GLY A 238 2.29 2.96 -14.65
C GLY A 238 2.70 3.50 -13.27
N TYR A 239 3.92 3.23 -12.83
CA TYR A 239 4.44 3.79 -11.59
C TYR A 239 5.11 5.16 -11.84
N ILE A 240 5.38 5.89 -10.77
CA ILE A 240 6.03 7.19 -10.85
C ILE A 240 7.54 7.00 -10.56
N PRO A 241 8.41 7.28 -11.54
CA PRO A 241 9.86 7.11 -11.34
C PRO A 241 10.41 7.95 -10.20
N MET A 242 11.56 7.51 -9.68
CA MET A 242 12.30 8.25 -8.63
C MET A 242 12.91 9.57 -9.15
N ASN A 243 13.19 9.68 -10.46
CA ASN A 243 13.81 10.83 -11.12
C ASN A 243 12.78 11.69 -11.84
#